data_2928f26a2ce07678e11fa58c4381c641
#
_entry.id   2928f26a2ce07678e11fa58c4381c641
#
_cell.length_a   1.000
_cell.length_b   1.000
_cell.length_c   1.000
_cell.angle_alpha   90.00
_cell.angle_beta   90.00
_cell.angle_gamma   90.00
#
_symmetry.space_group_name_H-M   'P 1'
#
loop_
_entity.id
_entity.type
_entity.pdbx_description
1 polymer ?
#
loop_
_entity_poly.entity_id
_entity_poly.type
_entity_poly.pdbx_seq_one_letter_code
_entity_poly.pdbx_strand_id
1 'polypeptide(L)'
;MTQYHFIAASERFLTEEEPLDEVLRERLRNYAENNKTVDFWLVRRPAFLQAPEMAEINSRLPKPAAAVVSTDPTFITFLKLRLEYVLEGMVEAPSSSIPDVLTSTL
;
A
#
# COMPACT_ATOMS: atom_id res chain seq x y z
N MET A 1 3.59 -0.55 -18.34
CA MET A 1 3.03 -0.15 -17.05
C MET A 1 2.79 -1.36 -16.16
N THR A 2 3.06 -1.21 -14.87
CA THR A 2 2.81 -2.26 -13.90
C THR A 2 1.52 -1.97 -13.16
N GLN A 3 0.72 -3.00 -12.94
CA GLN A 3 -0.49 -2.89 -12.15
C GLN A 3 -0.16 -3.18 -10.69
N TYR A 4 -0.44 -2.22 -9.82
CA TYR A 4 -0.24 -2.36 -8.39
C TYR A 4 -1.59 -2.41 -7.68
N HIS A 5 -1.65 -3.23 -6.64
CA HIS A 5 -2.81 -3.31 -5.76
C HIS A 5 -2.42 -2.72 -4.42
N PHE A 6 -3.37 -2.14 -3.70
CA PHE A 6 -3.03 -1.55 -2.41
C PHE A 6 -4.21 -1.57 -1.45
N ILE A 7 -3.88 -1.51 -0.16
CA ILE A 7 -4.84 -1.10 0.87
C ILE A 7 -4.32 0.21 1.45
N ALA A 8 -5.25 1.07 1.84
CA ALA A 8 -4.90 2.35 2.41
C ALA A 8 -5.80 2.67 3.61
N ALA A 9 -5.23 3.36 4.57
CA ALA A 9 -5.92 3.79 5.79
C ALA A 9 -5.14 4.96 6.37
N SER A 10 -5.52 5.42 7.57
CA SER A 10 -4.71 6.43 8.24
C SER A 10 -3.33 5.84 8.56
N GLU A 11 -2.32 6.70 8.51
CA GLU A 11 -0.97 6.29 8.88
C GLU A 11 -0.94 5.72 10.30
N ARG A 12 -1.66 6.37 11.21
CA ARG A 12 -1.74 5.93 12.59
C ARG A 12 -2.34 4.52 12.71
N PHE A 13 -3.41 4.25 11.96
CA PHE A 13 -4.05 2.93 12.00
C PHE A 13 -3.06 1.83 11.59
N LEU A 14 -2.36 2.04 10.47
CA LEU A 14 -1.47 1.02 9.92
C LEU A 14 -0.16 0.86 10.69
N THR A 15 0.30 1.91 11.38
CA THR A 15 1.61 1.87 12.05
C THR A 15 1.53 1.75 13.56
N GLU A 16 0.40 2.14 14.17
CA GLU A 16 0.27 2.15 15.63
C GLU A 16 -0.89 1.31 16.15
N GLU A 17 -2.08 1.45 15.56
CA GLU A 17 -3.28 0.77 16.05
C GLU A 17 -3.35 -0.68 15.60
N GLU A 18 -3.01 -0.94 14.34
CA GLU A 18 -2.90 -2.29 13.79
C GLU A 18 -1.53 -2.41 13.13
N PRO A 19 -0.47 -2.51 13.94
CA PRO A 19 0.87 -2.46 13.39
C PRO A 19 1.14 -3.64 12.46
N LEU A 20 1.44 -3.32 11.21
CA LEU A 20 1.73 -4.31 10.18
C LEU A 20 3.19 -4.76 10.18
N ASP A 21 4.02 -4.16 11.02
CA ASP A 21 5.45 -4.46 11.06
C ASP A 21 5.75 -5.95 11.13
N GLU A 22 5.05 -6.66 12.01
CA GLU A 22 5.26 -8.09 12.16
C GLU A 22 4.88 -8.87 10.91
N VAL A 23 3.72 -8.56 10.34
CA VAL A 23 3.23 -9.24 9.14
C VAL A 23 4.19 -9.03 7.97
N LEU A 24 4.61 -7.78 7.76
CA LEU A 24 5.50 -7.45 6.66
C LEU A 24 6.91 -7.99 6.88
N ARG A 25 7.40 -7.96 8.12
CA ARG A 25 8.71 -8.50 8.45
C ARG A 25 8.75 -10.02 8.24
N GLU A 26 7.70 -10.71 8.68
CA GLU A 26 7.59 -12.15 8.51
C GLU A 26 7.55 -12.52 7.04
N ARG A 27 6.82 -11.76 6.24
CA ARG A 27 6.75 -11.98 4.80
C ARG A 27 8.11 -11.72 4.12
N LEU A 28 8.82 -10.67 4.56
CA LEU A 28 10.17 -10.38 4.06
C LEU A 28 11.13 -11.52 4.37
N ARG A 29 11.06 -12.05 5.59
CA ARG A 29 11.91 -13.18 5.98
C ARG A 29 11.62 -14.41 5.13
N ASN A 30 10.34 -14.70 4.91
CA ASN A 30 9.94 -15.84 4.08
C ASN A 30 10.44 -15.66 2.64
N TYR A 31 10.35 -14.45 2.10
CA TYR A 31 10.84 -14.14 0.76
C TYR A 31 12.36 -14.36 0.67
N ALA A 32 13.10 -13.90 1.68
CA ALA A 32 14.55 -14.08 1.71
C ALA A 32 14.93 -15.56 1.74
N GLU A 33 14.24 -16.35 2.56
CA GLU A 33 14.49 -17.79 2.67
C GLU A 33 14.20 -18.54 1.38
N ASN A 34 13.27 -18.01 0.56
CA ASN A 34 12.87 -18.65 -0.68
C ASN A 34 13.43 -17.95 -1.92
N ASN A 35 14.39 -17.04 -1.75
CA ASN A 35 15.03 -16.29 -2.82
C ASN A 35 14.04 -15.56 -3.73
N LYS A 36 12.96 -15.01 -3.15
CA LYS A 36 11.96 -14.27 -3.90
C LYS A 36 12.26 -12.78 -3.85
N THR A 37 12.01 -12.11 -4.96
CA THR A 37 12.13 -10.66 -5.04
C THR A 37 10.97 -9.99 -4.30
N VAL A 38 11.29 -8.96 -3.51
CA VAL A 38 10.27 -8.21 -2.77
C VAL A 38 9.29 -7.56 -3.74
N ASP A 39 8.00 -7.75 -3.49
CA ASP A 39 6.93 -7.22 -4.34
C ASP A 39 5.83 -6.53 -3.53
N PHE A 40 6.16 -6.08 -2.31
CA PHE A 40 5.23 -5.38 -1.43
C PHE A 40 5.98 -4.34 -0.61
N TRP A 41 5.31 -3.22 -0.31
CA TRP A 41 5.94 -2.10 0.38
C TRP A 41 4.92 -1.33 1.22
N LEU A 42 5.35 -0.85 2.38
CA LEU A 42 4.59 0.11 3.16
C LEU A 42 5.04 1.51 2.74
N VAL A 43 4.12 2.33 2.28
CA VAL A 43 4.41 3.69 1.84
C VAL A 43 3.65 4.65 2.74
N ARG A 44 4.39 5.47 3.49
CA ARG A 44 3.80 6.50 4.34
C ARG A 44 3.53 7.74 3.50
N ARG A 45 2.31 8.29 3.66
CA ARG A 45 1.90 9.50 2.93
C ARG A 45 2.19 9.38 1.44
N PRO A 46 1.62 8.37 0.79
CA PRO A 46 1.98 8.08 -0.60
C PRO A 46 1.54 9.21 -1.54
N ALA A 47 2.46 9.64 -2.39
CA ALA A 47 2.20 10.70 -3.36
C ALA A 47 1.14 10.27 -4.38
N PHE A 48 1.06 8.98 -4.71
CA PHE A 48 0.11 8.51 -5.72
C PHE A 48 -1.35 8.78 -5.34
N LEU A 49 -1.66 8.89 -4.04
CA LEU A 49 -3.03 9.19 -3.60
C LEU A 49 -3.47 10.60 -3.98
N GLN A 50 -2.53 11.48 -4.32
CA GLN A 50 -2.84 12.85 -4.74
C GLN A 50 -3.12 12.95 -6.24
N ALA A 51 -2.91 11.86 -7.00
CA ALA A 51 -3.20 11.87 -8.42
C ALA A 51 -4.71 11.98 -8.68
N PRO A 52 -5.11 12.60 -9.80
CA PRO A 52 -6.54 12.77 -10.10
C PRO A 52 -7.35 11.48 -10.10
N GLU A 53 -6.78 10.39 -10.60
CA GLU A 53 -7.46 9.10 -10.65
C GLU A 53 -7.70 8.48 -9.27
N MET A 54 -7.01 8.99 -8.23
CA MET A 54 -7.18 8.51 -6.85
C MET A 54 -8.02 9.47 -5.99
N ALA A 55 -8.61 10.50 -6.59
CA ALA A 55 -9.30 11.54 -5.84
C ALA A 55 -10.41 11.02 -4.94
N GLU A 56 -11.20 10.06 -5.41
CA GLU A 56 -12.29 9.52 -4.61
C GLU A 56 -11.77 8.78 -3.39
N ILE A 57 -10.83 7.86 -3.57
CA ILE A 57 -10.25 7.12 -2.45
C ILE A 57 -9.57 8.09 -1.48
N ASN A 58 -8.80 9.03 -2.02
CA ASN A 58 -8.08 10.00 -1.18
C ASN A 58 -9.03 10.83 -0.32
N SER A 59 -10.20 11.21 -0.87
CA SER A 59 -11.17 12.00 -0.14
C SER A 59 -11.79 11.25 1.05
N ARG A 60 -11.75 9.92 1.03
CA ARG A 60 -12.32 9.07 2.06
C ARG A 60 -11.32 8.68 3.15
N LEU A 61 -10.06 9.06 2.99
CA LEU A 61 -9.01 8.66 3.92
C LEU A 61 -8.73 9.76 4.95
N PRO A 62 -8.60 9.39 6.23
CA PRO A 62 -8.08 10.34 7.23
C PRO A 62 -6.64 10.71 6.89
N LYS A 63 -6.22 11.92 7.24
CA LYS A 63 -4.87 12.40 6.97
C LYS A 63 -4.08 12.51 8.27
N PRO A 64 -2.80 12.17 8.24
CA PRO A 64 -2.05 11.61 7.12
C PRO A 64 -2.42 10.14 6.87
N ALA A 65 -2.31 9.71 5.61
CA ALA A 65 -2.62 8.36 5.20
C ALA A 65 -1.36 7.56 4.92
N ALA A 66 -1.51 6.23 4.88
CA ALA A 66 -0.46 5.32 4.46
C ALA A 66 -1.08 4.21 3.62
N ALA A 67 -0.25 3.48 2.90
CA ALA A 67 -0.72 2.38 2.07
C ALA A 67 0.28 1.23 2.08
N VAL A 68 -0.25 0.02 1.95
CA VAL A 68 0.58 -1.14 1.60
C VAL A 68 0.31 -1.43 0.14
N VAL A 69 1.37 -1.41 -0.65
CA VAL A 69 1.31 -1.58 -2.11
C VAL A 69 1.98 -2.89 -2.48
N SER A 70 1.39 -3.62 -3.42
CA SER A 70 1.97 -4.87 -3.89
C SER A 70 1.56 -5.15 -5.33
N THR A 71 2.40 -5.88 -6.05
CA THR A 71 2.02 -6.43 -7.35
C THR A 71 1.23 -7.72 -7.19
N ASP A 72 1.12 -8.25 -5.98
CA ASP A 72 0.40 -9.49 -5.68
C ASP A 72 -1.01 -9.17 -5.16
N PRO A 73 -2.05 -9.33 -5.99
CA PRO A 73 -3.41 -9.02 -5.55
C PRO A 73 -3.90 -9.92 -4.42
N THR A 74 -3.40 -11.15 -4.35
CA THR A 74 -3.80 -12.09 -3.29
C THR A 74 -3.36 -11.60 -1.92
N PHE A 75 -2.14 -11.06 -1.83
CA PHE A 75 -1.65 -10.50 -0.57
C PHE A 75 -2.48 -9.30 -0.14
N ILE A 76 -2.84 -8.43 -1.08
CA ILE A 76 -3.65 -7.24 -0.76
C ILE A 76 -5.05 -7.65 -0.31
N THR A 77 -5.66 -8.65 -0.95
CA THR A 77 -6.95 -9.17 -0.52
C THR A 77 -6.86 -9.76 0.89
N PHE A 78 -5.78 -10.48 1.18
CA PHE A 78 -5.54 -11.02 2.52
C PHE A 78 -5.51 -9.90 3.56
N LEU A 79 -4.78 -8.82 3.28
CA LEU A 79 -4.70 -7.68 4.19
C LEU A 79 -6.06 -7.01 4.38
N LYS A 80 -6.82 -6.86 3.30
CA LYS A 80 -8.17 -6.26 3.37
C LYS A 80 -9.07 -7.07 4.29
N LEU A 81 -9.04 -8.38 4.18
CA LEU A 81 -9.86 -9.26 5.00
C LEU A 81 -9.40 -9.26 6.47
N ARG A 82 -8.10 -9.19 6.69
CA ARG A 82 -7.54 -9.18 8.04
C ARG A 82 -7.81 -7.88 8.78
N LEU A 83 -7.68 -6.75 8.08
CA LEU A 83 -7.76 -5.43 8.71
C LEU A 83 -9.15 -4.82 8.72
N GLU A 84 -10.00 -5.22 7.80
CA GLU A 84 -11.39 -4.76 7.64
C GLU A 84 -11.56 -3.26 7.38
N TYR A 85 -11.02 -2.39 8.21
CA TYR A 85 -11.24 -0.94 8.17
C TYR A 85 -10.22 -0.23 7.28
N VAL A 86 -9.97 -0.79 6.11
CA VAL A 86 -9.07 -0.18 5.12
C VAL A 86 -9.79 -0.08 3.77
N LEU A 87 -9.32 0.82 2.93
CA LEU A 87 -9.81 0.94 1.56
C LEU A 87 -8.88 0.16 0.65
N GLU A 88 -9.46 -0.56 -0.29
CA GLU A 88 -8.69 -1.33 -1.27
C GLU A 88 -8.78 -0.65 -2.62
N GLY A 89 -7.68 -0.65 -3.36
CA GLY A 89 -7.65 -0.05 -4.68
C GLY A 89 -6.57 -0.63 -5.56
N MET A 90 -6.48 -0.07 -6.76
CA MET A 90 -5.55 -0.50 -7.78
C MET A 90 -5.06 0.71 -8.54
N VAL A 91 -3.81 0.69 -8.97
CA VAL A 91 -3.19 1.80 -9.67
C VAL A 91 -2.15 1.27 -10.65
N GLU A 92 -2.04 1.94 -11.80
CA GLU A 92 -1.01 1.60 -12.79
C GLU A 92 0.08 2.67 -12.78
N ALA A 93 1.32 2.22 -12.77
CA ALA A 93 2.49 3.10 -12.80
C ALA A 93 3.65 2.42 -13.54
N PRO A 94 4.57 3.17 -14.15
CA PRO A 94 4.60 4.63 -14.18
C PRO A 94 3.57 5.22 -15.15
N SER A 95 3.10 6.41 -14.82
CA SER A 95 2.23 7.19 -15.70
C SER A 95 2.61 8.66 -15.52
N SER A 96 2.00 9.55 -16.31
CA SER A 96 2.31 10.98 -16.20
C SER A 96 1.93 11.55 -14.84
N SER A 97 0.85 11.05 -14.23
CA SER A 97 0.39 11.52 -12.92
C SER A 97 1.03 10.73 -11.77
N ILE A 98 1.50 9.51 -12.03
CA ILE A 98 2.12 8.66 -11.00
C ILE A 98 3.42 8.07 -11.57
N PRO A 99 4.52 8.84 -11.53
CA PRO A 99 5.79 8.34 -12.06
C PRO A 99 6.36 7.17 -11.26
N ASP A 100 6.13 7.16 -9.94
CA ASP A 100 6.63 6.12 -9.05
C ASP A 100 5.64 5.93 -7.90
N VAL A 101 5.05 4.75 -7.81
CA VAL A 101 4.04 4.44 -6.81
C VAL A 101 4.60 4.45 -5.38
N LEU A 102 5.91 4.31 -5.22
CA LEU A 102 6.54 4.25 -3.89
C LEU A 102 6.96 5.61 -3.33
N THR A 103 6.75 6.68 -4.09
CA THR A 103 7.14 8.02 -3.65
C THR A 103 6.26 8.47 -2.48
N SER A 104 6.91 9.01 -1.45
CA SER A 104 6.25 9.58 -0.28
C SER A 104 6.26 11.10 -0.37
N THR A 105 5.25 11.74 0.25
CA THR A 105 5.21 13.20 0.35
C THR A 105 5.92 13.73 1.59
N LEU A 106 6.58 12.87 2.32
CA LEU A 106 7.35 13.25 3.52
C LEU A 106 8.54 14.14 3.17
#